data_bbd374f0068fa8ddde8d54fd979bd3d2
#
_entry.id   bbd374f0068fa8ddde8d54fd979bd3d2
#
_cell.length_a   1.000
_cell.length_b   1.000
_cell.length_c   1.000
_cell.angle_alpha   90.00
_cell.angle_beta   90.00
_cell.angle_gamma   90.00
#
_symmetry.space_group_name_H-M   'P 1'
#
loop_
_entity.id
_entity.type
_entity.pdbx_description
1 polymer ?
#
loop_
_entity_poly.entity_id
_entity_poly.type
_entity_poly.pdbx_seq_one_letter_code
_entity_poly.pdbx_strand_id
1 'polypeptide(L)'
;MGEIVGAGLLAHVPTIVLPEAVRRELNNGHESTLYTGLHDLRRDVLDELAPDVVLVFDSHWFTTVEFVVTAHEHRRGHYTSDELPRGMSSVPYDFPGSPELARLIAKTAEDTDECWITAIDNEHLPLAYATLNFLPFLQADQKWMSLSVCQTADQRDFATVGRVVAQAIEQSDLRVVLIASGAVSHTFHNLRDLRRHEAAGEEHVFSEEARQWDHRVIDALLEGNHAQVLGEMDQFLKVKPEGRFGHYQMMAAALGGAKCTAAGRLFSEYENSIGTGQVHIWFDRPDQGWTGERR
;
A
#
# COMPACT_ATOMS: atom_id res chain seq x y z
N MET A 1 15.86 -15.62 -12.17
CA MET A 1 15.67 -15.36 -10.73
C MET A 1 14.92 -14.02 -10.63
N GLY A 2 13.78 -14.05 -9.97
CA GLY A 2 12.91 -12.88 -9.84
C GLY A 2 13.49 -11.78 -8.96
N GLU A 3 12.97 -10.61 -9.11
CA GLU A 3 13.45 -9.44 -8.38
C GLU A 3 12.32 -8.44 -8.05
N ILE A 4 12.48 -7.72 -6.94
CA ILE A 4 11.67 -6.54 -6.63
C ILE A 4 12.29 -5.37 -7.39
N VAL A 5 11.54 -4.81 -8.34
CA VAL A 5 12.05 -3.78 -9.25
C VAL A 5 11.68 -2.35 -8.83
N GLY A 6 10.73 -2.20 -7.92
CA GLY A 6 10.30 -0.92 -7.36
C GLY A 6 9.32 -1.14 -6.23
N ALA A 7 9.12 -0.12 -5.40
CA ALA A 7 8.16 -0.18 -4.30
C ALA A 7 7.54 1.19 -4.02
N GLY A 8 6.31 1.23 -3.47
CA GLY A 8 5.67 2.48 -3.09
C GLY A 8 4.80 2.36 -1.84
N LEU A 9 4.84 3.40 -1.00
CA LEU A 9 3.82 3.67 0.01
C LEU A 9 2.79 4.59 -0.62
N LEU A 10 1.60 4.08 -0.91
CA LEU A 10 0.60 4.78 -1.69
C LEU A 10 -0.74 4.86 -0.95
N ALA A 11 -1.30 6.06 -0.89
CA ALA A 11 -2.62 6.29 -0.33
C ALA A 11 -3.73 5.83 -1.31
N HIS A 12 -4.70 5.08 -0.79
CA HIS A 12 -5.83 4.55 -1.57
C HIS A 12 -7.17 5.25 -1.28
N VAL A 13 -7.10 6.51 -0.86
CA VAL A 13 -8.31 7.25 -0.43
C VAL A 13 -9.44 7.15 -1.46
N PRO A 14 -10.70 6.92 -1.02
CA PRO A 14 -11.82 6.77 -1.95
C PRO A 14 -12.07 8.00 -2.82
N THR A 15 -11.65 9.17 -2.38
CA THR A 15 -11.85 10.43 -3.13
C THR A 15 -11.17 10.43 -4.49
N ILE A 16 -10.05 9.70 -4.68
CA ILE A 16 -9.34 9.68 -5.97
C ILE A 16 -10.16 9.08 -7.11
N VAL A 17 -11.11 8.20 -6.82
CA VAL A 17 -11.97 7.57 -7.85
C VAL A 17 -13.30 8.31 -8.06
N LEU A 18 -13.55 9.40 -7.34
CA LEU A 18 -14.73 10.24 -7.53
C LEU A 18 -14.60 11.11 -8.80
N PRO A 19 -15.73 11.56 -9.40
CA PRO A 19 -15.69 12.52 -10.50
C PRO A 19 -14.96 13.81 -10.14
N GLU A 20 -14.25 14.42 -11.08
CA GLU A 20 -13.45 15.65 -10.87
C GLU A 20 -14.23 16.76 -10.18
N ALA A 21 -15.48 17.00 -10.63
CA ALA A 21 -16.32 18.04 -10.04
C ALA A 21 -16.54 17.82 -8.54
N VAL A 22 -16.70 16.58 -8.11
CA VAL A 22 -16.87 16.22 -6.69
C VAL A 22 -15.56 16.36 -5.93
N ARG A 23 -14.44 15.89 -6.48
CA ARG A 23 -13.13 16.04 -5.86
C ARG A 23 -12.78 17.49 -5.60
N ARG A 24 -13.00 18.37 -6.61
CA ARG A 24 -12.77 19.82 -6.49
C ARG A 24 -13.73 20.47 -5.51
N GLU A 25 -15.01 20.07 -5.49
CA GLU A 25 -15.97 20.58 -4.51
C GLU A 25 -15.53 20.29 -3.07
N LEU A 26 -15.10 19.05 -2.81
CA LEU A 26 -14.60 18.61 -1.50
C LEU A 26 -13.31 19.32 -1.09
N ASN A 27 -12.49 19.74 -2.04
CA ASN A 27 -11.18 20.36 -1.83
C ASN A 27 -11.13 21.86 -2.22
N ASN A 28 -12.14 22.61 -1.89
CA ASN A 28 -12.18 24.08 -2.05
C ASN A 28 -11.87 24.58 -3.49
N GLY A 29 -12.22 23.78 -4.51
CA GLY A 29 -11.98 24.09 -5.93
C GLY A 29 -10.65 23.56 -6.48
N HIS A 30 -9.79 22.99 -5.67
CA HIS A 30 -8.50 22.45 -6.07
C HIS A 30 -8.57 20.94 -6.36
N GLU A 31 -7.73 20.45 -7.28
CA GLU A 31 -7.53 19.01 -7.46
C GLU A 31 -6.58 18.48 -6.39
N SER A 32 -6.81 17.25 -5.94
CA SER A 32 -5.90 16.55 -5.02
C SER A 32 -4.62 16.10 -5.72
N THR A 33 -3.47 16.28 -5.09
CA THR A 33 -2.20 15.77 -5.59
C THR A 33 -2.11 14.25 -5.48
N LEU A 34 -2.91 13.62 -4.61
CA LEU A 34 -3.06 12.16 -4.58
C LEU A 34 -3.64 11.62 -5.89
N TYR A 35 -4.56 12.36 -6.51
CA TYR A 35 -5.10 11.98 -7.83
C TYR A 35 -4.07 12.16 -8.94
N THR A 36 -3.49 13.36 -9.05
CA THR A 36 -2.53 13.66 -10.12
C THR A 36 -1.24 12.87 -9.98
N GLY A 37 -0.79 12.62 -8.77
CA GLY A 37 0.43 11.87 -8.48
C GLY A 37 0.40 10.41 -8.92
N LEU A 38 -0.76 9.76 -8.91
CA LEU A 38 -0.87 8.40 -9.46
C LEU A 38 -0.71 8.39 -11.00
N HIS A 39 -1.22 9.40 -11.70
CA HIS A 39 -0.99 9.55 -13.13
C HIS A 39 0.49 9.82 -13.44
N ASP A 40 1.14 10.67 -12.63
CA ASP A 40 2.56 10.96 -12.76
C ASP A 40 3.40 9.72 -12.46
N LEU A 41 3.10 8.98 -11.40
CA LEU A 41 3.77 7.71 -11.07
C LEU A 41 3.64 6.69 -12.22
N ARG A 42 2.47 6.58 -12.82
CA ARG A 42 2.26 5.70 -13.97
C ARG A 42 3.18 6.09 -15.13
N ARG A 43 3.11 7.36 -15.57
CA ARG A 43 3.84 7.90 -16.72
C ARG A 43 5.35 7.86 -16.50
N ASP A 44 5.83 8.31 -15.33
CA ASP A 44 7.24 8.60 -15.08
C ASP A 44 8.01 7.39 -14.54
N VAL A 45 7.29 6.32 -14.14
CA VAL A 45 7.91 5.14 -13.52
C VAL A 45 7.38 3.84 -14.08
N LEU A 46 6.08 3.54 -13.91
CA LEU A 46 5.58 2.20 -14.17
C LEU A 46 5.57 1.82 -15.65
N ASP A 47 5.36 2.79 -16.55
CA ASP A 47 5.37 2.55 -18.00
C ASP A 47 6.78 2.17 -18.48
N GLU A 48 7.85 2.73 -17.91
CA GLU A 48 9.24 2.36 -18.20
C GLU A 48 9.64 1.06 -17.48
N LEU A 49 9.23 0.92 -16.23
CA LEU A 49 9.59 -0.22 -15.39
C LEU A 49 8.96 -1.52 -15.91
N ALA A 50 7.75 -1.45 -16.47
CA ALA A 50 7.00 -2.57 -17.05
C ALA A 50 7.10 -3.86 -16.20
N PRO A 51 6.60 -3.88 -14.95
CA PRO A 51 6.68 -5.06 -14.09
C PRO A 51 5.76 -6.18 -14.59
N ASP A 52 6.10 -7.44 -14.28
CA ASP A 52 5.22 -8.59 -14.55
C ASP A 52 4.04 -8.63 -13.57
N VAL A 53 4.30 -8.26 -12.30
CA VAL A 53 3.32 -8.35 -11.21
C VAL A 53 3.40 -7.13 -10.31
N VAL A 54 2.23 -6.62 -9.92
CA VAL A 54 2.06 -5.70 -8.78
C VAL A 54 1.46 -6.47 -7.61
N LEU A 55 2.18 -6.51 -6.49
CA LEU A 55 1.71 -7.08 -5.24
C LEU A 55 1.36 -5.94 -4.27
N VAL A 56 0.11 -5.90 -3.82
CA VAL A 56 -0.40 -4.90 -2.90
C VAL A 56 -0.51 -5.49 -1.50
N PHE A 57 0.22 -4.92 -0.53
CA PHE A 57 -0.05 -5.12 0.89
C PHE A 57 -1.24 -4.24 1.25
N ASP A 58 -2.40 -4.85 1.40
CA ASP A 58 -3.70 -4.18 1.43
C ASP A 58 -4.15 -3.94 2.87
N SER A 59 -4.08 -2.68 3.34
CA SER A 59 -4.45 -2.33 4.71
C SER A 59 -5.95 -2.33 4.97
N HIS A 60 -6.79 -2.36 3.93
CA HIS A 60 -8.24 -2.50 4.06
C HIS A 60 -8.72 -3.96 4.06
N TRP A 61 -7.84 -4.90 3.75
CA TRP A 61 -8.13 -6.31 3.85
C TRP A 61 -7.58 -6.87 5.16
N PHE A 62 -8.41 -6.81 6.21
CA PHE A 62 -8.06 -7.32 7.51
C PHE A 62 -8.45 -8.79 7.68
N THR A 63 -7.46 -9.60 8.02
CA THR A 63 -7.64 -10.96 8.51
C THR A 63 -7.39 -11.02 10.03
N THR A 64 -7.62 -12.15 10.68
CA THR A 64 -7.51 -12.25 12.14
C THR A 64 -6.54 -13.32 12.61
N VAL A 65 -6.43 -14.44 11.87
CA VAL A 65 -5.70 -15.64 12.33
C VAL A 65 -4.44 -15.88 11.50
N GLU A 66 -4.48 -15.51 10.24
CA GLU A 66 -3.42 -15.75 9.26
C GLU A 66 -3.39 -14.63 8.22
N PHE A 67 -2.31 -14.53 7.48
CA PHE A 67 -2.26 -13.69 6.29
C PHE A 67 -2.88 -14.44 5.12
N VAL A 68 -3.48 -13.70 4.21
CA VAL A 68 -4.11 -14.28 3.02
C VAL A 68 -3.62 -13.57 1.77
N VAL A 69 -3.25 -14.32 0.75
CA VAL A 69 -2.84 -13.80 -0.56
C VAL A 69 -3.81 -14.27 -1.64
N THR A 70 -4.19 -13.37 -2.55
CA THR A 70 -5.07 -13.72 -3.68
C THR A 70 -4.33 -14.56 -4.71
N ALA A 71 -4.91 -15.73 -5.07
CA ALA A 71 -4.34 -16.69 -6.04
C ALA A 71 -5.22 -16.89 -7.27
N HIS A 72 -6.05 -15.92 -7.60
CA HIS A 72 -6.92 -15.97 -8.78
C HIS A 72 -6.08 -15.85 -10.07
N GLU A 73 -6.44 -16.60 -11.11
CA GLU A 73 -5.91 -16.41 -12.45
C GLU A 73 -6.36 -15.08 -13.05
N HIS A 74 -7.61 -14.72 -12.78
CA HIS A 74 -8.25 -13.51 -13.27
C HIS A 74 -9.35 -13.07 -12.32
N ARG A 75 -9.50 -11.76 -12.11
CA ARG A 75 -10.60 -11.20 -11.33
C ARG A 75 -11.38 -10.19 -12.17
N ARG A 76 -12.68 -10.42 -12.25
CA ARG A 76 -13.62 -9.56 -12.95
C ARG A 76 -14.91 -9.43 -12.17
N GLY A 77 -15.44 -8.23 -12.08
CA GLY A 77 -16.72 -8.01 -11.41
C GLY A 77 -17.03 -6.54 -11.19
N HIS A 78 -17.90 -6.30 -10.23
CA HIS A 78 -18.27 -4.97 -9.77
C HIS A 78 -18.11 -4.91 -8.25
N TYR A 79 -17.43 -3.89 -7.78
CA TYR A 79 -17.24 -3.62 -6.37
C TYR A 79 -18.25 -2.59 -5.88
N THR A 80 -18.83 -2.81 -4.70
CA THR A 80 -19.59 -1.80 -3.98
C THR A 80 -19.07 -1.74 -2.56
N SER A 81 -18.67 -0.55 -2.14
CA SER A 81 -18.18 -0.32 -0.78
C SER A 81 -19.33 -0.37 0.22
N ASP A 82 -19.18 -1.13 1.29
CA ASP A 82 -20.07 -1.11 2.45
C ASP A 82 -19.87 0.13 3.34
N GLU A 83 -18.67 0.72 3.31
CA GLU A 83 -18.35 1.97 4.02
C GLU A 83 -18.89 3.21 3.29
N LEU A 84 -18.75 3.24 1.96
CA LEU A 84 -19.03 4.41 1.12
C LEU A 84 -19.94 4.06 -0.07
N PRO A 85 -21.10 3.44 0.15
CA PRO A 85 -21.92 2.88 -0.93
C PRO A 85 -22.47 3.92 -1.91
N ARG A 86 -22.50 5.21 -1.52
CA ARG A 86 -22.91 6.30 -2.41
C ARG A 86 -21.80 6.78 -3.34
N GLY A 87 -20.55 6.71 -2.89
CA GLY A 87 -19.37 7.13 -3.67
C GLY A 87 -18.78 6.00 -4.51
N MET A 88 -18.88 4.76 -4.03
CA MET A 88 -18.29 3.59 -4.67
C MET A 88 -19.35 2.50 -4.81
N SER A 89 -20.18 2.60 -5.84
CA SER A 89 -21.24 1.62 -6.14
C SER A 89 -21.07 1.07 -7.54
N SER A 90 -21.01 -0.25 -7.66
CA SER A 90 -20.86 -0.97 -8.92
C SER A 90 -19.63 -0.54 -9.74
N VAL A 91 -18.51 -0.27 -9.05
CA VAL A 91 -17.23 0.07 -9.69
C VAL A 91 -16.71 -1.18 -10.40
N PRO A 92 -16.56 -1.15 -11.74
CA PRO A 92 -16.11 -2.32 -12.49
C PRO A 92 -14.62 -2.58 -12.25
N TYR A 93 -14.24 -3.85 -12.23
CA TYR A 93 -12.85 -4.27 -12.25
C TYR A 93 -12.65 -5.48 -13.15
N ASP A 94 -11.50 -5.54 -13.82
CA ASP A 94 -11.13 -6.62 -14.75
C ASP A 94 -9.60 -6.64 -14.84
N PHE A 95 -8.93 -7.64 -14.22
CA PHE A 95 -7.48 -7.72 -14.20
C PHE A 95 -6.96 -9.16 -14.03
N PRO A 96 -5.82 -9.51 -14.66
CA PRO A 96 -5.16 -10.78 -14.47
C PRO A 96 -4.49 -10.85 -13.09
N GLY A 97 -4.50 -12.04 -12.48
CA GLY A 97 -3.79 -12.33 -11.24
C GLY A 97 -2.53 -13.15 -11.46
N SER A 98 -1.83 -13.48 -10.37
CA SER A 98 -0.61 -14.29 -10.38
C SER A 98 -0.70 -15.46 -9.40
N PRO A 99 -1.49 -16.51 -9.72
CA PRO A 99 -1.70 -17.64 -8.81
C PRO A 99 -0.41 -18.43 -8.53
N GLU A 100 0.52 -18.44 -9.48
CA GLU A 100 1.81 -19.14 -9.31
C GLU A 100 2.65 -18.46 -8.23
N LEU A 101 2.78 -17.13 -8.28
CA LEU A 101 3.50 -16.38 -7.25
C LEU A 101 2.79 -16.48 -5.89
N ALA A 102 1.45 -16.42 -5.86
CA ALA A 102 0.69 -16.56 -4.63
C ALA A 102 0.92 -17.90 -3.95
N ARG A 103 0.88 -18.99 -4.71
CA ARG A 103 1.16 -20.35 -4.18
C ARG A 103 2.61 -20.51 -3.75
N LEU A 104 3.55 -19.87 -4.46
CA LEU A 104 4.96 -19.86 -4.07
C LEU A 104 5.18 -19.13 -2.75
N ILE A 105 4.51 -17.97 -2.53
CA ILE A 105 4.53 -17.25 -1.24
C ILE A 105 4.00 -18.14 -0.11
N ALA A 106 2.82 -18.75 -0.29
CA ALA A 106 2.23 -19.64 0.71
C ALA A 106 3.15 -20.83 1.03
N LYS A 107 3.73 -21.47 -0.01
CA LYS A 107 4.67 -22.57 0.17
C LYS A 107 5.95 -22.13 0.89
N THR A 108 6.50 -20.98 0.56
CA THR A 108 7.68 -20.44 1.24
C THR A 108 7.41 -20.19 2.73
N ALA A 109 6.20 -19.72 3.07
CA ALA A 109 5.77 -19.58 4.46
C ALA A 109 5.71 -20.93 5.19
N GLU A 110 5.13 -21.97 4.58
CA GLU A 110 5.13 -23.33 5.14
C GLU A 110 6.54 -23.88 5.35
N ASP A 111 7.43 -23.71 4.36
CA ASP A 111 8.79 -24.22 4.41
C ASP A 111 9.65 -23.55 5.50
N THR A 112 9.34 -22.31 5.86
CA THR A 112 10.03 -21.60 6.95
C THR A 112 9.43 -21.85 8.32
N ASP A 113 8.15 -22.24 8.39
CA ASP A 113 7.37 -22.44 9.64
C ASP A 113 7.37 -21.19 10.56
N GLU A 114 7.55 -20.01 9.96
CA GLU A 114 7.62 -18.75 10.70
C GLU A 114 6.32 -17.94 10.71
N CYS A 115 5.46 -18.15 9.71
CA CYS A 115 4.17 -17.45 9.59
C CYS A 115 3.18 -18.25 8.76
N TRP A 116 1.89 -17.94 8.91
CA TRP A 116 0.82 -18.56 8.13
C TRP A 116 0.35 -17.62 7.04
N ILE A 117 0.51 -18.04 5.78
CA ILE A 117 0.02 -17.35 4.60
C ILE A 117 -0.77 -18.32 3.75
N THR A 118 -2.06 -18.10 3.60
CA THR A 118 -2.94 -18.94 2.78
C THR A 118 -3.19 -18.30 1.43
N ALA A 119 -2.93 -19.05 0.34
CA ALA A 119 -3.27 -18.64 -1.01
C ALA A 119 -4.72 -19.03 -1.34
N ILE A 120 -5.57 -18.04 -1.69
CA ILE A 120 -7.00 -18.25 -1.97
C ILE A 120 -7.35 -17.83 -3.39
N ASP A 121 -8.01 -18.73 -4.15
CA ASP A 121 -8.54 -18.49 -5.49
C ASP A 121 -10.08 -18.59 -5.57
N ASN A 122 -10.76 -18.49 -4.42
CA ASN A 122 -12.21 -18.57 -4.35
C ASN A 122 -12.87 -17.35 -4.98
N GLU A 123 -13.76 -17.56 -5.95
CA GLU A 123 -14.48 -16.50 -6.67
C GLU A 123 -15.32 -15.59 -5.78
N HIS A 124 -15.72 -16.07 -4.59
CA HIS A 124 -16.52 -15.31 -3.63
C HIS A 124 -15.66 -14.46 -2.67
N LEU A 125 -14.33 -14.56 -2.75
CA LEU A 125 -13.46 -13.69 -1.96
C LEU A 125 -13.64 -12.23 -2.42
N PRO A 126 -14.07 -11.32 -1.52
CA PRO A 126 -14.26 -9.92 -1.90
C PRO A 126 -12.93 -9.27 -2.31
N LEU A 127 -13.01 -8.29 -3.22
CA LEU A 127 -11.91 -7.40 -3.51
C LEU A 127 -11.95 -6.24 -2.52
N ALA A 128 -10.81 -5.91 -1.90
CA ALA A 128 -10.71 -4.71 -1.07
C ALA A 128 -10.42 -3.46 -1.93
N TYR A 129 -10.98 -2.33 -1.57
CA TYR A 129 -10.83 -1.11 -2.37
C TYR A 129 -9.43 -0.52 -2.32
N ALA A 130 -8.63 -0.85 -1.33
CA ALA A 130 -7.23 -0.43 -1.26
C ALA A 130 -6.39 -0.96 -2.44
N THR A 131 -6.79 -2.09 -3.05
CA THR A 131 -6.25 -2.55 -4.33
C THR A 131 -7.03 -1.95 -5.50
N LEU A 132 -8.36 -1.98 -5.43
CA LEU A 132 -9.25 -1.50 -6.49
C LEU A 132 -8.95 -0.07 -6.93
N ASN A 133 -8.70 0.83 -5.96
CA ASN A 133 -8.55 2.27 -6.22
C ASN A 133 -7.31 2.60 -7.05
N PHE A 134 -6.33 1.70 -7.14
CA PHE A 134 -5.15 1.91 -8.01
C PHE A 134 -5.36 1.44 -9.45
N LEU A 135 -6.29 0.52 -9.71
CA LEU A 135 -6.47 -0.06 -11.04
C LEU A 135 -6.74 0.99 -12.13
N PRO A 136 -7.62 2.00 -11.94
CA PRO A 136 -7.88 3.01 -12.95
C PRO A 136 -6.66 3.85 -13.34
N PHE A 137 -5.66 3.92 -12.48
CA PHE A 137 -4.47 4.75 -12.66
C PHE A 137 -3.25 3.95 -13.09
N LEU A 138 -3.03 2.79 -12.46
CA LEU A 138 -1.76 2.08 -12.54
C LEU A 138 -1.83 0.78 -13.35
N GLN A 139 -3.04 0.28 -13.68
CA GLN A 139 -3.20 -0.96 -14.45
C GLN A 139 -2.76 -0.80 -15.90
N ALA A 140 -1.92 -1.75 -16.37
CA ALA A 140 -1.61 -2.03 -17.77
C ALA A 140 -1.70 -3.53 -18.02
N ASP A 141 -0.68 -4.11 -18.64
CA ASP A 141 -0.63 -5.54 -18.95
C ASP A 141 -0.15 -6.40 -17.76
N GLN A 142 0.36 -5.78 -16.69
CA GLN A 142 0.85 -6.48 -15.51
C GLN A 142 -0.27 -7.17 -14.72
N LYS A 143 0.08 -8.26 -14.08
CA LYS A 143 -0.78 -9.00 -13.15
C LYS A 143 -0.88 -8.28 -11.81
N TRP A 144 -2.03 -8.43 -11.13
CA TRP A 144 -2.28 -7.83 -9.82
C TRP A 144 -2.63 -8.87 -8.78
N MET A 145 -2.09 -8.72 -7.59
CA MET A 145 -2.43 -9.56 -6.44
C MET A 145 -2.38 -8.77 -5.16
N SER A 146 -3.17 -9.19 -4.16
CA SER A 146 -3.27 -8.55 -2.86
C SER A 146 -2.86 -9.52 -1.76
N LEU A 147 -2.20 -9.00 -0.74
CA LEU A 147 -1.88 -9.70 0.50
C LEU A 147 -2.46 -8.90 1.68
N SER A 148 -3.22 -9.57 2.54
CA SER A 148 -3.93 -8.96 3.66
C SER A 148 -2.99 -8.46 4.76
N VAL A 149 -3.49 -7.54 5.59
CA VAL A 149 -2.94 -7.22 6.90
C VAL A 149 -3.65 -8.06 7.96
N CYS A 150 -2.92 -8.73 8.85
CA CYS A 150 -3.50 -9.50 9.95
C CYS A 150 -3.60 -8.66 11.22
N GLN A 151 -4.80 -8.56 11.81
CA GLN A 151 -5.07 -7.71 12.99
C GLN A 151 -4.27 -8.13 14.22
N THR A 152 -4.01 -9.42 14.37
CA THR A 152 -3.32 -9.97 15.54
C THR A 152 -1.79 -9.95 15.39
N ALA A 153 -1.29 -9.65 14.19
CA ALA A 153 0.13 -9.57 13.91
C ALA A 153 0.80 -8.37 14.59
N ASP A 154 2.03 -8.57 15.00
CA ASP A 154 2.91 -7.51 15.50
C ASP A 154 4.00 -7.15 14.48
N GLN A 155 4.94 -6.30 14.87
CA GLN A 155 6.05 -5.85 14.02
C GLN A 155 6.92 -7.03 13.55
N ARG A 156 7.12 -8.04 14.39
CA ARG A 156 7.91 -9.21 14.06
C ARG A 156 7.23 -10.07 12.99
N ASP A 157 5.91 -10.25 13.13
CA ASP A 157 5.10 -11.01 12.18
C ASP A 157 5.10 -10.34 10.81
N PHE A 158 4.86 -9.01 10.76
CA PHE A 158 4.93 -8.25 9.51
C PHE A 158 6.32 -8.34 8.85
N ALA A 159 7.39 -8.24 9.64
CA ALA A 159 8.75 -8.38 9.13
C ALA A 159 8.99 -9.78 8.56
N THR A 160 8.46 -10.82 9.20
CA THR A 160 8.56 -12.21 8.73
C THR A 160 7.85 -12.39 7.39
N VAL A 161 6.61 -11.91 7.28
CA VAL A 161 5.84 -11.99 6.01
C VAL A 161 6.58 -11.26 4.89
N GLY A 162 7.12 -10.07 5.14
CA GLY A 162 7.90 -9.34 4.12
C GLY A 162 9.10 -10.14 3.62
N ARG A 163 9.87 -10.77 4.52
CA ARG A 163 11.00 -11.64 4.14
C ARG A 163 10.56 -12.85 3.32
N VAL A 164 9.46 -13.51 3.72
CA VAL A 164 8.89 -14.64 2.97
C VAL A 164 8.48 -14.23 1.56
N VAL A 165 7.83 -13.07 1.41
CA VAL A 165 7.46 -12.53 0.11
C VAL A 165 8.70 -12.28 -0.76
N ALA A 166 9.75 -11.65 -0.21
CA ALA A 166 11.00 -11.42 -0.94
C ALA A 166 11.65 -12.72 -1.39
N GLN A 167 11.72 -13.72 -0.49
CA GLN A 167 12.29 -15.02 -0.80
C GLN A 167 11.49 -15.77 -1.89
N ALA A 168 10.17 -15.70 -1.87
CA ALA A 168 9.32 -16.27 -2.91
C ALA A 168 9.53 -15.56 -4.26
N ILE A 169 9.64 -14.24 -4.27
CA ILE A 169 9.95 -13.48 -5.49
C ILE A 169 11.30 -13.89 -6.05
N GLU A 170 12.34 -14.03 -5.23
CA GLU A 170 13.67 -14.46 -5.65
C GLU A 170 13.68 -15.87 -6.28
N GLN A 171 12.80 -16.76 -5.81
CA GLN A 171 12.63 -18.12 -6.36
C GLN A 171 11.84 -18.14 -7.68
N SER A 172 11.18 -17.06 -8.04
CA SER A 172 10.49 -16.89 -9.32
C SER A 172 11.39 -16.35 -10.41
N ASP A 173 10.85 -16.08 -11.59
CA ASP A 173 11.52 -15.34 -12.67
C ASP A 173 10.83 -13.99 -12.95
N LEU A 174 10.02 -13.51 -11.98
CA LEU A 174 9.15 -12.36 -12.16
C LEU A 174 9.82 -11.05 -11.70
N ARG A 175 9.48 -9.98 -12.39
CA ARG A 175 9.77 -8.59 -12.00
C ARG A 175 8.57 -8.04 -11.24
N VAL A 176 8.73 -7.82 -9.94
CA VAL A 176 7.60 -7.48 -9.04
C VAL A 176 7.75 -6.06 -8.50
N VAL A 177 6.66 -5.30 -8.57
CA VAL A 177 6.48 -4.06 -7.83
C VAL A 177 5.70 -4.35 -6.55
N LEU A 178 6.15 -3.79 -5.44
CA LEU A 178 5.46 -3.86 -4.16
C LEU A 178 4.73 -2.53 -3.87
N ILE A 179 3.46 -2.58 -3.52
CA ILE A 179 2.70 -1.42 -3.04
C ILE A 179 2.28 -1.66 -1.61
N ALA A 180 2.76 -0.83 -0.69
CA ALA A 180 2.19 -0.67 0.63
C ALA A 180 1.00 0.28 0.51
N SER A 181 -0.21 -0.27 0.46
CA SER A 181 -1.43 0.49 0.26
C SER A 181 -2.03 0.92 1.61
N GLY A 182 -1.95 2.20 1.92
CA GLY A 182 -2.48 2.73 3.17
C GLY A 182 -2.04 4.15 3.51
N ALA A 183 -2.72 4.69 4.52
CA ALA A 183 -2.42 5.98 5.14
C ALA A 183 -1.22 5.91 6.08
N VAL A 184 -0.70 7.09 6.43
CA VAL A 184 0.25 7.27 7.55
C VAL A 184 -0.55 7.23 8.85
N SER A 185 -0.89 8.37 9.48
CA SER A 185 -1.85 8.35 10.62
C SER A 185 -3.29 8.11 10.14
N HIS A 186 -4.10 7.42 10.96
CA HIS A 186 -5.44 6.98 10.53
C HIS A 186 -6.47 7.11 11.66
N THR A 187 -6.82 8.36 11.97
CA THR A 187 -7.89 8.66 12.92
C THR A 187 -8.89 9.61 12.27
N PHE A 188 -10.15 9.20 12.23
CA PHE A 188 -11.22 10.00 11.65
C PHE A 188 -11.78 11.04 12.63
N HIS A 189 -12.21 12.17 12.12
CA HIS A 189 -13.05 13.10 12.86
C HIS A 189 -14.44 12.50 13.13
N ASN A 190 -15.13 13.02 14.15
CA ASN A 190 -16.50 12.57 14.44
C ASN A 190 -17.42 12.84 13.25
N LEU A 191 -18.42 11.98 13.07
CA LEU A 191 -19.37 12.04 11.95
C LEU A 191 -19.97 13.46 11.73
N ARG A 192 -20.26 14.18 12.81
CA ARG A 192 -20.86 15.53 12.73
C ARG A 192 -19.89 16.61 12.20
N ASP A 193 -18.60 16.34 12.31
CA ASP A 193 -17.54 17.28 11.95
C ASP A 193 -16.85 16.89 10.64
N LEU A 194 -17.07 15.68 10.11
CA LEU A 194 -16.38 15.16 8.92
C LEU A 194 -16.35 16.17 7.76
N ARG A 195 -17.50 16.77 7.42
CA ARG A 195 -17.60 17.71 6.30
C ARG A 195 -16.74 18.96 6.43
N ARG A 196 -16.34 19.33 7.65
CA ARG A 196 -15.44 20.46 7.90
C ARG A 196 -13.98 20.09 7.64
N HIS A 197 -13.70 18.79 7.52
CA HIS A 197 -12.36 18.24 7.38
C HIS A 197 -12.22 17.38 6.10
N GLU A 198 -13.02 17.72 5.06
CA GLU A 198 -12.95 17.03 3.76
C GLU A 198 -11.83 17.58 2.86
N ALA A 199 -11.41 18.86 3.06
CA ALA A 199 -10.36 19.45 2.27
C ALA A 199 -8.99 18.82 2.54
N ALA A 200 -8.12 18.82 1.51
CA ALA A 200 -6.84 18.15 1.53
C ALA A 200 -5.78 18.79 2.44
N GLY A 201 -6.00 20.02 2.90
CA GLY A 201 -5.04 20.72 3.76
C GLY A 201 -4.68 19.95 5.02
N GLU A 202 -3.40 19.91 5.36
CA GLU A 202 -2.87 19.14 6.50
C GLU A 202 -3.40 19.60 7.86
N GLU A 203 -3.93 20.85 7.95
CA GLU A 203 -4.61 21.38 9.13
C GLU A 203 -5.88 20.61 9.50
N HIS A 204 -6.39 19.80 8.59
CA HIS A 204 -7.55 18.94 8.78
C HIS A 204 -7.20 17.54 9.28
N VAL A 205 -5.93 17.15 9.36
CA VAL A 205 -5.49 15.91 10.00
C VAL A 205 -5.87 15.93 11.48
N PHE A 206 -6.26 14.79 12.02
CA PHE A 206 -6.95 14.64 13.30
C PHE A 206 -6.30 15.38 14.47
N SER A 207 -4.97 15.40 14.55
CA SER A 207 -4.24 16.10 15.61
C SER A 207 -2.86 16.59 15.15
N GLU A 208 -2.36 17.60 15.84
CA GLU A 208 -1.01 18.10 15.66
C GLU A 208 0.05 17.02 15.90
N GLU A 209 -0.16 16.16 16.91
CA GLU A 209 0.75 15.04 17.19
C GLU A 209 0.80 14.06 16.02
N ALA A 210 -0.35 13.75 15.40
CA ALA A 210 -0.40 12.88 14.22
C ALA A 210 0.39 13.49 13.06
N ARG A 211 0.18 14.79 12.75
CA ARG A 211 0.93 15.50 11.70
C ARG A 211 2.44 15.46 11.93
N GLN A 212 2.88 15.75 13.16
CA GLN A 212 4.30 15.72 13.50
C GLN A 212 4.93 14.34 13.32
N TRP A 213 4.20 13.27 13.68
CA TRP A 213 4.68 11.92 13.45
C TRP A 213 4.66 11.55 11.98
N ASP A 214 3.63 11.95 11.23
CA ASP A 214 3.54 11.70 9.80
C ASP A 214 4.71 12.36 9.05
N HIS A 215 4.97 13.64 9.30
CA HIS A 215 6.14 14.34 8.73
C HIS A 215 7.46 13.66 9.11
N ARG A 216 7.62 13.26 10.37
CA ARG A 216 8.82 12.55 10.82
C ARG A 216 9.04 11.24 10.07
N VAL A 217 7.98 10.47 9.83
CA VAL A 217 8.03 9.23 9.05
C VAL A 217 8.34 9.55 7.58
N ILE A 218 7.65 10.51 6.98
CA ILE A 218 7.85 10.92 5.59
C ILE A 218 9.30 11.39 5.38
N ASP A 219 9.81 12.28 6.22
CA ASP A 219 11.19 12.81 6.12
C ASP A 219 12.21 11.67 6.20
N ALA A 220 12.06 10.75 7.16
CA ALA A 220 12.93 9.59 7.26
C ALA A 220 12.89 8.70 6.01
N LEU A 221 11.71 8.52 5.40
CA LEU A 221 11.56 7.75 4.16
C LEU A 221 12.19 8.45 2.96
N LEU A 222 12.06 9.78 2.87
CA LEU A 222 12.71 10.56 1.81
C LEU A 222 14.24 10.54 1.90
N GLU A 223 14.78 10.39 3.12
CA GLU A 223 16.21 10.22 3.37
C GLU A 223 16.70 8.76 3.18
N GLY A 224 15.80 7.79 2.94
CA GLY A 224 16.13 6.37 2.88
C GLY A 224 16.42 5.75 4.26
N ASN A 225 16.00 6.40 5.34
CA ASN A 225 16.23 5.97 6.70
C ASN A 225 15.11 5.05 7.21
N HIS A 226 14.92 3.91 6.55
CA HIS A 226 13.94 2.90 6.96
C HIS A 226 14.22 2.36 8.37
N ALA A 227 15.48 2.35 8.80
CA ALA A 227 15.87 1.92 10.16
C ALA A 227 15.22 2.79 11.24
N GLN A 228 15.16 4.11 11.04
CA GLN A 228 14.49 5.03 11.96
C GLN A 228 13.00 4.74 12.06
N VAL A 229 12.31 4.62 10.92
CA VAL A 229 10.86 4.36 10.90
C VAL A 229 10.53 3.07 11.64
N LEU A 230 11.26 1.98 11.35
CA LEU A 230 11.06 0.69 11.99
C LEU A 230 11.44 0.70 13.48
N GLY A 231 12.48 1.45 13.85
CA GLY A 231 12.93 1.58 15.24
C GLY A 231 12.01 2.44 16.12
N GLU A 232 11.27 3.36 15.52
CA GLU A 232 10.34 4.25 16.21
C GLU A 232 8.88 3.78 16.17
N MET A 233 8.63 2.57 15.65
CA MET A 233 7.28 2.04 15.43
C MET A 233 6.40 2.07 16.69
N ASP A 234 6.93 1.72 17.84
CA ASP A 234 6.17 1.74 19.11
C ASP A 234 5.63 3.14 19.46
N GLN A 235 6.36 4.19 19.06
CA GLN A 235 5.91 5.56 19.28
C GLN A 235 4.90 5.98 18.22
N PHE A 236 5.17 5.62 16.95
CA PHE A 236 4.27 5.91 15.85
C PHE A 236 2.90 5.24 16.00
N LEU A 237 2.85 4.03 16.55
CA LEU A 237 1.58 3.33 16.84
C LEU A 237 0.64 4.11 17.79
N LYS A 238 1.14 5.08 18.57
CA LYS A 238 0.30 5.91 19.45
C LYS A 238 -0.62 6.85 18.66
N VAL A 239 -0.20 7.28 17.48
CA VAL A 239 -1.05 8.09 16.57
C VAL A 239 -1.87 7.24 15.61
N LYS A 240 -1.92 5.91 15.86
CA LYS A 240 -2.79 4.95 15.16
C LYS A 240 -2.63 4.97 13.64
N PRO A 241 -1.43 4.66 13.10
CA PRO A 241 -1.28 4.49 11.66
C PRO A 241 -2.20 3.38 11.13
N GLU A 242 -2.59 3.48 9.87
CA GLU A 242 -3.48 2.53 9.24
C GLU A 242 -2.93 1.11 9.30
N GLY A 243 -3.79 0.15 9.62
CA GLY A 243 -3.39 -1.25 9.69
C GLY A 243 -2.19 -1.51 10.61
N ARG A 244 -1.97 -0.68 11.65
CA ARG A 244 -0.76 -0.69 12.49
C ARG A 244 0.53 -0.47 11.68
N PHE A 245 0.42 0.19 10.52
CA PHE A 245 1.46 0.37 9.53
C PHE A 245 2.04 -0.96 9.00
N GLY A 246 1.25 -2.03 9.10
CA GLY A 246 1.67 -3.37 8.70
C GLY A 246 1.96 -3.50 7.20
N HIS A 247 1.20 -2.79 6.36
CA HIS A 247 1.44 -2.70 4.92
C HIS A 247 2.85 -2.18 4.61
N TYR A 248 3.28 -1.10 5.26
CA TYR A 248 4.64 -0.58 5.10
C TYR A 248 5.68 -1.52 5.72
N GLN A 249 5.43 -2.06 6.92
CA GLN A 249 6.39 -2.95 7.60
C GLN A 249 6.70 -4.20 6.77
N MET A 250 5.67 -4.79 6.12
CA MET A 250 5.86 -5.94 5.20
C MET A 250 6.68 -5.53 3.97
N MET A 251 6.33 -4.42 3.34
CA MET A 251 7.09 -3.88 2.20
C MET A 251 8.54 -3.61 2.59
N ALA A 252 8.77 -2.85 3.66
CA ALA A 252 10.12 -2.51 4.12
C ALA A 252 10.96 -3.77 4.40
N ALA A 253 10.36 -4.78 5.05
CA ALA A 253 11.04 -6.05 5.32
C ALA A 253 11.42 -6.80 4.04
N ALA A 254 10.56 -6.77 3.02
CA ALA A 254 10.87 -7.35 1.70
C ALA A 254 12.03 -6.63 1.00
N LEU A 255 12.21 -5.35 1.27
CA LEU A 255 13.33 -4.52 0.75
C LEU A 255 14.61 -4.61 1.60
N GLY A 256 14.65 -5.44 2.64
CA GLY A 256 15.81 -5.60 3.53
C GLY A 256 15.66 -4.99 4.92
N GLY A 257 14.48 -4.50 5.27
CA GLY A 257 14.15 -3.96 6.59
C GLY A 257 14.96 -2.72 6.96
N ALA A 258 15.54 -2.73 8.15
CA ALA A 258 16.39 -1.64 8.64
C ALA A 258 17.68 -1.42 7.83
N LYS A 259 18.04 -2.35 6.94
CA LYS A 259 19.19 -2.20 6.03
C LYS A 259 18.81 -1.57 4.69
N CYS A 260 17.52 -1.38 4.42
CA CYS A 260 17.09 -0.73 3.19
C CYS A 260 17.60 0.72 3.15
N THR A 261 18.20 1.10 2.02
CA THR A 261 18.79 2.45 1.79
C THR A 261 18.09 3.23 0.69
N ALA A 262 16.98 2.71 0.17
CA ALA A 262 16.25 3.35 -0.91
C ALA A 262 15.60 4.65 -0.41
N ALA A 263 16.04 5.80 -0.92
CA ALA A 263 15.44 7.09 -0.65
C ALA A 263 14.10 7.22 -1.38
N GLY A 264 13.09 7.75 -0.69
CA GLY A 264 11.77 7.98 -1.25
C GLY A 264 11.73 9.19 -2.18
N ARG A 265 10.84 9.14 -3.17
CA ARG A 265 10.48 10.24 -4.05
C ARG A 265 8.99 10.52 -3.93
N LEU A 266 8.62 11.77 -3.64
CA LEU A 266 7.22 12.16 -3.53
C LEU A 266 6.53 12.18 -4.91
N PHE A 267 5.32 11.62 -4.94
CA PHE A 267 4.38 11.74 -6.04
C PHE A 267 3.08 12.44 -5.64
N SER A 268 2.98 12.88 -4.39
CA SER A 268 1.93 13.78 -3.91
C SER A 268 2.51 14.70 -2.83
N GLU A 269 1.79 15.77 -2.52
CA GLU A 269 1.95 16.46 -1.25
C GLU A 269 1.42 15.58 -0.12
N TYR A 270 1.73 15.92 1.12
CA TYR A 270 1.08 15.34 2.27
C TYR A 270 -0.30 15.98 2.41
N GLU A 271 -1.34 15.17 2.31
CA GLU A 271 -2.73 15.62 2.30
C GLU A 271 -3.55 14.96 3.41
N ASN A 272 -4.63 15.63 3.79
CA ASN A 272 -5.66 15.07 4.66
C ASN A 272 -6.73 14.31 3.86
N SER A 273 -7.27 13.26 4.49
CA SER A 273 -8.57 12.70 4.12
C SER A 273 -9.40 12.46 5.38
N ILE A 274 -10.31 13.40 5.67
CA ILE A 274 -11.25 13.36 6.82
C ILE A 274 -10.62 13.05 8.19
N GLY A 275 -9.38 13.49 8.40
CA GLY A 275 -8.61 13.32 9.64
C GLY A 275 -7.36 12.46 9.49
N THR A 276 -7.23 11.70 8.41
CA THR A 276 -6.10 10.78 8.19
C THR A 276 -5.01 11.42 7.34
N GLY A 277 -3.74 11.11 7.60
CA GLY A 277 -2.60 11.60 6.83
C GLY A 277 -2.30 10.73 5.61
N GLN A 278 -2.16 11.34 4.44
CA GLN A 278 -2.07 10.65 3.16
C GLN A 278 -0.89 11.16 2.34
N VAL A 279 -0.17 10.27 1.67
CA VAL A 279 0.97 10.62 0.83
C VAL A 279 1.26 9.50 -0.19
N HIS A 280 1.83 9.86 -1.33
CA HIS A 280 2.45 8.91 -2.26
C HIS A 280 3.95 9.05 -2.23
N ILE A 281 4.65 8.00 -1.79
CA ILE A 281 6.11 7.90 -1.80
C ILE A 281 6.50 6.68 -2.62
N TRP A 282 7.36 6.88 -3.60
CA TRP A 282 7.94 5.82 -4.42
C TRP A 282 9.40 5.60 -4.08
N PHE A 283 9.85 4.35 -4.12
CA PHE A 283 11.23 3.91 -3.90
C PHE A 283 11.74 3.23 -5.16
N ASP A 284 12.67 3.91 -5.84
CA ASP A 284 13.42 3.31 -6.93
C ASP A 284 14.44 2.33 -6.36
N ARG A 285 14.64 1.19 -7.05
CA ARG A 285 15.67 0.23 -6.63
C ARG A 285 17.06 0.84 -6.84
N PRO A 286 17.89 0.99 -5.78
CA PRO A 286 19.23 1.51 -5.94
C PRO A 286 20.13 0.59 -6.81
N ASP A 287 21.08 1.14 -7.52
CA ASP A 287 22.03 0.38 -8.36
C ASP A 287 22.78 -0.72 -7.59
N GLN A 288 23.01 -0.50 -6.30
CA GLN A 288 23.67 -1.44 -5.39
C GLN A 288 22.69 -2.44 -4.74
N GLY A 289 21.40 -2.46 -5.16
CA GLY A 289 20.34 -3.22 -4.53
C GLY A 289 19.77 -2.52 -3.30
N TRP A 290 18.69 -3.08 -2.77
CA TRP A 290 17.90 -2.47 -1.70
C TRP A 290 18.69 -2.20 -0.40
N THR A 291 19.69 -3.01 -0.09
CA THR A 291 20.49 -2.92 1.15
C THR A 291 21.87 -2.29 0.96
N GLY A 292 22.21 -1.85 -0.24
CA GLY A 292 23.54 -1.32 -0.56
C GLY A 292 24.66 -2.37 -0.54
N GLU A 293 24.36 -3.62 -0.26
CA GLU A 293 25.32 -4.74 -0.29
C GLU A 293 25.32 -5.33 -1.70
N ARG A 294 26.46 -5.29 -2.41
CA ARG A 294 26.61 -6.01 -3.67
C ARG A 294 26.52 -7.50 -3.40
N ARG A 295 25.63 -8.19 -4.11
CA ARG A 295 25.58 -9.66 -4.11
C ARG A 295 26.74 -10.24 -4.89
#